data_ce3d6f19193ed5bd0beecfa63bad3a70
#
_entry.id   ce3d6f19193ed5bd0beecfa63bad3a70
#
_cell.length_a   1.000
_cell.length_b   1.000
_cell.length_c   1.000
_cell.angle_alpha   90.00
_cell.angle_beta   90.00
_cell.angle_gamma   90.00
#
_symmetry.space_group_name_H-M   'P 1'
#
loop_
_entity.id
_entity.type
_entity.pdbx_description
1 polymer ?
#
loop_
_entity_poly.entity_id
_entity_poly.type
_entity_poly.pdbx_seq_one_letter_code
_entity_poly.pdbx_strand_id
1 'polypeptide(L)'
;MEKQQERALLIGLNITTNVKKIDDIDINESMEELKELAKAAGAEVVGSLIQNRPAIDAAYYVGKGKVEELRAYCEATDATMVIFNDELSGAHIRNLEEAVGRKVIDRTTLILDIFAQRALSKEGKLQVELAQLRYRMPRLYGMGGEMSRTGAGIGTRGPGEQKLEIDKRIILNKIADIRKELKEVSKNRETQRVQRMKSNIPIVALVGYTNAGKSTLLNELIKTHKDYEEEKEVFVKNMLFATLDVTLRKATLPNKRDFLVVDTVGFVSKLPHDLVNAFKATLEEVQYADLILHVIDATNSSYELQKQT
;
A
#
# COMPACT_ATOMS: atom_id res chain seq x y z
N MET A 1 14.15 -20.76 12.74
CA MET A 1 14.29 -19.47 13.42
C MET A 1 12.90 -18.87 13.48
N GLU A 2 12.33 -18.76 14.64
CA GLU A 2 11.06 -18.00 14.84
C GLU A 2 11.33 -16.56 14.39
N LYS A 3 10.54 -16.06 13.44
CA LYS A 3 10.57 -14.64 13.08
C LYS A 3 10.11 -13.87 14.33
N GLN A 4 11.04 -13.17 14.96
CA GLN A 4 10.70 -12.26 16.04
C GLN A 4 9.68 -11.24 15.49
N GLN A 5 8.54 -11.12 16.14
CA GLN A 5 7.47 -10.22 15.71
C GLN A 5 7.98 -8.78 15.83
N GLU A 6 7.86 -8.01 14.75
CA GLU A 6 8.25 -6.60 14.75
C GLU A 6 7.33 -5.79 15.65
N ARG A 7 7.91 -4.96 16.54
CA ARG A 7 7.19 -4.11 17.49
C ARG A 7 7.24 -2.67 16.99
N ALA A 8 6.09 -2.13 16.62
CA ALA A 8 5.96 -0.85 15.94
C ALA A 8 5.40 0.25 16.84
N LEU A 9 6.09 1.39 16.89
CA LEU A 9 5.57 2.64 17.43
C LEU A 9 5.03 3.49 16.28
N LEU A 10 3.79 3.95 16.36
CA LEU A 10 3.17 4.76 15.33
C LEU A 10 3.29 6.25 15.64
N ILE A 11 3.48 7.08 14.60
CA ILE A 11 3.57 8.54 14.74
C ILE A 11 2.77 9.24 13.64
N GLY A 12 1.92 10.19 14.02
CA GLY A 12 1.17 11.06 13.14
C GLY A 12 1.51 12.53 13.37
N LEU A 13 1.53 13.32 12.31
CA LEU A 13 1.65 14.77 12.35
C LEU A 13 0.32 15.42 11.96
N ASN A 14 -0.23 16.22 12.86
CA ASN A 14 -1.41 17.05 12.60
C ASN A 14 -0.97 18.49 12.29
N ILE A 15 -1.18 18.94 11.05
CA ILE A 15 -0.83 20.30 10.63
C ILE A 15 -1.99 21.23 10.93
N THR A 16 -1.78 22.17 11.87
CA THR A 16 -2.83 23.02 12.44
C THR A 16 -3.15 24.27 11.62
N THR A 17 -2.31 24.64 10.63
CA THR A 17 -2.44 25.87 9.84
C THR A 17 -3.23 25.72 8.55
N ASN A 18 -3.52 24.50 8.13
CA ASN A 18 -4.30 24.30 6.92
C ASN A 18 -5.80 24.52 7.20
N VAL A 19 -6.42 25.33 6.36
CA VAL A 19 -7.88 25.32 6.23
C VAL A 19 -8.27 23.89 5.88
N LYS A 20 -9.09 23.24 6.73
CA LYS A 20 -9.60 21.89 6.47
C LYS A 20 -10.10 21.82 5.03
N LYS A 21 -9.42 21.08 4.19
CA LYS A 21 -9.98 20.68 2.90
C LYS A 21 -11.09 19.69 3.18
N ILE A 22 -12.10 19.67 2.33
CA ILE A 22 -13.26 18.75 2.43
C ILE A 22 -12.81 17.29 2.51
N ASP A 23 -11.60 17.00 2.00
CA ASP A 23 -10.98 15.66 1.96
C ASP A 23 -10.01 15.37 3.12
N ASP A 24 -9.87 16.27 4.11
CA ASP A 24 -8.95 16.07 5.24
C ASP A 24 -9.57 15.09 6.25
N ILE A 25 -9.04 13.87 6.24
CA ILE A 25 -9.37 12.83 7.22
C ILE A 25 -8.89 13.27 8.60
N ASP A 26 -9.72 13.03 9.63
CA ASP A 26 -9.31 13.27 11.01
C ASP A 26 -8.04 12.47 11.33
N ILE A 27 -7.10 13.11 12.03
CA ILE A 27 -5.81 12.50 12.33
C ILE A 27 -5.98 11.23 13.18
N ASN A 28 -6.97 11.18 14.07
CA ASN A 28 -7.22 10.01 14.90
C ASN A 28 -7.74 8.84 14.06
N GLU A 29 -8.67 9.10 13.13
CA GLU A 29 -9.15 8.08 12.17
C GLU A 29 -8.01 7.56 11.30
N SER A 30 -7.15 8.47 10.80
CA SER A 30 -5.97 8.10 10.01
C SER A 30 -4.96 7.26 10.81
N MET A 31 -4.81 7.51 12.11
CA MET A 31 -3.93 6.73 13.00
C MET A 31 -4.52 5.37 13.34
N GLU A 32 -5.85 5.24 13.52
CA GLU A 32 -6.48 3.92 13.69
C GLU A 32 -6.34 3.08 12.41
N GLU A 33 -6.51 3.69 11.23
CA GLU A 33 -6.25 2.99 9.97
C GLU A 33 -4.78 2.54 9.85
N LEU A 34 -3.80 3.39 10.24
CA LEU A 34 -2.38 3.04 10.26
C LEU A 34 -2.10 1.85 11.19
N LYS A 35 -2.79 1.79 12.32
CA LYS A 35 -2.69 0.68 13.28
C LYS A 35 -3.19 -0.64 12.68
N GLU A 36 -4.29 -0.60 11.96
CA GLU A 36 -4.80 -1.77 11.25
C GLU A 36 -3.88 -2.19 10.07
N LEU A 37 -3.26 -1.23 9.36
CA LEU A 37 -2.22 -1.50 8.36
C LEU A 37 -1.00 -2.18 9.00
N ALA A 38 -0.50 -1.68 10.13
CA ALA A 38 0.64 -2.28 10.84
C ALA A 38 0.34 -3.74 11.26
N LYS A 39 -0.85 -3.99 11.81
CA LYS A 39 -1.32 -5.36 12.12
C LYS A 39 -1.42 -6.24 10.86
N ALA A 40 -1.92 -5.69 9.75
CA ALA A 40 -2.02 -6.41 8.48
C ALA A 40 -0.65 -6.81 7.91
N ALA A 41 0.38 -6.02 8.19
CA ALA A 41 1.79 -6.34 7.88
C ALA A 41 2.42 -7.35 8.86
N GLY A 42 1.75 -7.68 9.96
CA GLY A 42 2.22 -8.62 10.99
C GLY A 42 2.99 -7.97 12.13
N ALA A 43 2.98 -6.63 12.26
CA ALA A 43 3.61 -5.93 13.36
C ALA A 43 2.70 -5.86 14.60
N GLU A 44 3.31 -5.94 15.79
CA GLU A 44 2.68 -5.60 17.05
C GLU A 44 2.76 -4.09 17.27
N VAL A 45 1.64 -3.41 17.44
CA VAL A 45 1.61 -1.97 17.74
C VAL A 45 1.74 -1.76 19.24
N VAL A 46 2.88 -1.21 19.66
CA VAL A 46 3.20 -0.98 21.08
C VAL A 46 2.79 0.41 21.59
N GLY A 47 2.44 1.32 20.68
CA GLY A 47 1.95 2.65 21.02
C GLY A 47 1.72 3.52 19.80
N SER A 48 1.07 4.67 20.02
CA SER A 48 0.87 5.68 18.99
C SER A 48 1.03 7.09 19.58
N LEU A 49 1.67 7.97 18.83
CA LEU A 49 1.90 9.35 19.20
C LEU A 49 1.40 10.28 18.10
N ILE A 50 0.84 11.41 18.49
CA ILE A 50 0.43 12.46 17.55
C ILE A 50 1.13 13.76 17.99
N GLN A 51 1.61 14.52 17.00
CA GLN A 51 2.13 15.85 17.22
C GLN A 51 1.31 16.88 16.46
N ASN A 52 0.89 17.96 17.11
CA ASN A 52 0.29 19.11 16.46
C ASN A 52 1.39 20.13 16.14
N ARG A 53 1.48 20.58 14.88
CA ARG A 53 2.44 21.60 14.44
C ARG A 53 1.84 22.46 13.33
N PRO A 54 2.32 23.71 13.20
CA PRO A 54 1.92 24.56 12.08
C PRO A 54 2.53 24.12 10.75
N ALA A 55 3.69 23.44 10.74
CA ALA A 55 4.37 23.00 9.54
C ALA A 55 5.28 21.79 9.81
N ILE A 56 5.61 21.06 8.73
CA ILE A 56 6.57 19.96 8.70
C ILE A 56 7.97 20.50 9.04
N ASP A 57 8.72 19.75 9.84
CA ASP A 57 10.13 20.04 10.10
C ASP A 57 10.98 19.56 8.92
N ALA A 58 11.89 20.41 8.45
CA ALA A 58 12.71 20.12 7.27
C ALA A 58 13.71 18.97 7.49
N ALA A 59 14.16 18.73 8.73
CA ALA A 59 15.15 17.71 9.05
C ALA A 59 14.52 16.39 9.50
N TYR A 60 13.50 16.45 10.34
CA TYR A 60 12.95 15.26 11.02
C TYR A 60 11.45 15.01 10.74
N TYR A 61 10.82 15.82 9.88
CA TYR A 61 9.36 15.78 9.67
C TYR A 61 8.56 16.23 10.89
N VAL A 62 8.90 15.76 12.09
CA VAL A 62 8.37 16.17 13.40
C VAL A 62 9.36 17.07 14.15
N GLY A 63 8.95 17.71 15.24
CA GLY A 63 9.83 18.57 16.03
C GLY A 63 10.91 17.77 16.77
N LYS A 64 12.08 18.38 17.03
CA LYS A 64 13.21 17.75 17.73
C LYS A 64 12.80 17.14 19.08
N GLY A 65 12.04 17.84 19.91
CA GLY A 65 11.54 17.30 21.19
C GLY A 65 10.67 16.04 21.00
N LYS A 66 9.92 15.93 19.88
CA LYS A 66 9.16 14.72 19.59
C LYS A 66 10.09 13.56 19.17
N VAL A 67 11.21 13.84 18.51
CA VAL A 67 12.22 12.82 18.19
C VAL A 67 12.84 12.23 19.46
N GLU A 68 13.15 13.06 20.46
CA GLU A 68 13.65 12.61 21.76
C GLU A 68 12.59 11.76 22.50
N GLU A 69 11.34 12.19 22.46
CA GLU A 69 10.22 11.43 23.01
C GLU A 69 10.02 10.07 22.30
N LEU A 70 10.14 10.03 20.97
CA LEU A 70 10.10 8.79 20.18
C LEU A 70 11.21 7.83 20.61
N ARG A 71 12.44 8.33 20.76
CA ARG A 71 13.60 7.54 21.21
C ARG A 71 13.34 6.94 22.60
N ALA A 72 12.96 7.77 23.57
CA ALA A 72 12.68 7.32 24.94
C ALA A 72 11.52 6.30 24.97
N TYR A 73 10.47 6.50 24.16
CA TYR A 73 9.36 5.57 24.05
C TYR A 73 9.78 4.22 23.45
N CYS A 74 10.59 4.25 22.39
CA CYS A 74 11.14 3.02 21.78
C CYS A 74 12.00 2.22 22.77
N GLU A 75 12.82 2.90 23.60
CA GLU A 75 13.63 2.27 24.64
C GLU A 75 12.74 1.65 25.74
N ALA A 76 11.69 2.35 26.17
CA ALA A 76 10.80 1.89 27.23
C ALA A 76 9.90 0.71 26.82
N THR A 77 9.56 0.61 25.51
CA THR A 77 8.63 -0.41 24.98
C THR A 77 9.33 -1.50 24.18
N ASP A 78 10.65 -1.48 24.06
CA ASP A 78 11.41 -2.35 23.16
C ASP A 78 10.87 -2.35 21.71
N ALA A 79 10.41 -1.17 21.23
CA ALA A 79 9.97 -1.03 19.85
C ALA A 79 11.15 -1.25 18.89
N THR A 80 10.96 -2.07 17.86
CA THR A 80 12.00 -2.38 16.85
C THR A 80 11.95 -1.41 15.68
N MET A 81 10.79 -0.75 15.46
CA MET A 81 10.59 0.20 14.37
C MET A 81 9.63 1.32 14.74
N VAL A 82 9.73 2.41 13.98
CA VAL A 82 8.79 3.54 14.01
C VAL A 82 8.11 3.66 12.65
N ILE A 83 6.77 3.80 12.65
CA ILE A 83 5.97 3.93 11.44
C ILE A 83 5.30 5.30 11.40
N PHE A 84 5.60 6.08 10.38
CA PHE A 84 4.99 7.39 10.14
C PHE A 84 3.72 7.27 9.31
N ASN A 85 2.70 8.04 9.71
CA ASN A 85 1.39 8.06 9.05
C ASN A 85 1.40 8.79 7.69
N ASP A 86 2.46 9.49 7.37
CA ASP A 86 2.62 10.27 6.16
C ASP A 86 3.87 9.83 5.41
N GLU A 87 3.99 10.25 4.16
CA GLU A 87 5.14 9.96 3.32
C GLU A 87 6.39 10.75 3.79
N LEU A 88 7.52 10.08 3.91
CA LEU A 88 8.79 10.67 4.30
C LEU A 88 9.75 10.79 3.12
N SER A 89 10.55 11.86 3.10
CA SER A 89 11.71 11.95 2.22
C SER A 89 12.85 11.03 2.69
N GLY A 90 13.76 10.67 1.78
CA GLY A 90 14.93 9.89 2.16
C GLY A 90 15.82 10.57 3.22
N ALA A 91 15.86 11.91 3.25
CA ALA A 91 16.55 12.68 4.28
C ALA A 91 15.85 12.56 5.64
N HIS A 92 14.52 12.64 5.67
CA HIS A 92 13.75 12.46 6.91
C HIS A 92 13.98 11.06 7.50
N ILE A 93 13.90 10.00 6.69
CA ILE A 93 14.09 8.63 7.14
C ILE A 93 15.47 8.48 7.78
N ARG A 94 16.54 8.87 7.07
CA ARG A 94 17.91 8.76 7.56
C ARG A 94 18.11 9.51 8.87
N ASN A 95 17.71 10.80 8.92
CA ASN A 95 17.91 11.62 10.12
C ASN A 95 17.14 11.06 11.33
N LEU A 96 15.93 10.53 11.09
CA LEU A 96 15.12 9.89 12.13
C LEU A 96 15.75 8.58 12.60
N GLU A 97 16.21 7.71 11.70
CA GLU A 97 16.88 6.45 12.06
C GLU A 97 18.14 6.69 12.89
N GLU A 98 18.95 7.69 12.52
CA GLU A 98 20.13 8.09 13.27
C GLU A 98 19.78 8.63 14.67
N ALA A 99 18.75 9.47 14.76
CA ALA A 99 18.36 10.09 16.02
C ALA A 99 17.63 9.14 16.98
N VAL A 100 16.76 8.27 16.46
CA VAL A 100 15.93 7.33 17.25
C VAL A 100 16.67 6.02 17.50
N GLY A 101 17.62 5.63 16.65
CA GLY A 101 18.34 4.35 16.72
C GLY A 101 17.46 3.13 16.41
N ARG A 102 16.38 3.31 15.66
CA ARG A 102 15.46 2.27 15.23
C ARG A 102 15.12 2.44 13.75
N LYS A 103 14.69 1.34 13.12
CA LYS A 103 14.19 1.37 11.74
C LYS A 103 13.01 2.32 11.61
N VAL A 104 13.01 3.16 10.60
CA VAL A 104 11.92 4.10 10.30
C VAL A 104 11.32 3.77 8.94
N ILE A 105 10.02 3.57 8.91
CA ILE A 105 9.27 3.43 7.67
C ILE A 105 8.10 4.41 7.65
N ASP A 106 7.58 4.66 6.47
CA ASP A 106 6.41 5.49 6.27
C ASP A 106 5.19 4.65 5.83
N ARG A 107 4.02 5.26 5.80
CA ARG A 107 2.76 4.63 5.41
C ARG A 107 2.86 3.95 4.04
N THR A 108 3.51 4.59 3.08
CA THR A 108 3.66 4.04 1.72
C THR A 108 4.50 2.77 1.71
N THR A 109 5.62 2.75 2.43
CA THR A 109 6.46 1.55 2.58
C THR A 109 5.68 0.42 3.24
N LEU A 110 4.91 0.74 4.28
CA LEU A 110 4.07 -0.25 4.99
C LEU A 110 3.03 -0.88 4.05
N ILE A 111 2.32 -0.06 3.26
CA ILE A 111 1.33 -0.54 2.28
C ILE A 111 2.01 -1.43 1.22
N LEU A 112 3.17 -1.02 0.71
CA LEU A 112 3.96 -1.80 -0.26
C LEU A 112 4.40 -3.16 0.32
N ASP A 113 4.76 -3.21 1.59
CA ASP A 113 5.13 -4.45 2.26
C ASP A 113 3.92 -5.39 2.43
N ILE A 114 2.74 -4.86 2.77
CA ILE A 114 1.49 -5.64 2.80
C ILE A 114 1.20 -6.22 1.41
N PHE A 115 1.32 -5.41 0.38
CA PHE A 115 1.09 -5.86 -1.00
C PHE A 115 2.08 -6.92 -1.47
N ALA A 116 3.36 -6.79 -1.10
CA ALA A 116 4.37 -7.80 -1.40
C ALA A 116 4.06 -9.16 -0.75
N GLN A 117 3.46 -9.14 0.44
CA GLN A 117 3.03 -10.36 1.12
C GLN A 117 1.76 -10.97 0.51
N ARG A 118 0.89 -10.16 -0.09
CA ARG A 118 -0.43 -10.58 -0.61
C ARG A 118 -0.43 -10.93 -2.09
N ALA A 119 0.51 -10.42 -2.88
CA ALA A 119 0.60 -10.69 -4.31
C ALA A 119 0.87 -12.18 -4.55
N LEU A 120 -0.10 -12.89 -5.12
CA LEU A 120 0.00 -14.31 -5.46
C LEU A 120 0.30 -14.49 -6.94
N SER A 121 -0.36 -13.70 -7.80
CA SER A 121 -0.19 -13.76 -9.25
C SER A 121 1.18 -13.24 -9.69
N LYS A 122 1.66 -13.72 -10.84
CA LYS A 122 2.89 -13.19 -11.47
C LYS A 122 2.74 -11.69 -11.74
N GLU A 123 1.58 -11.26 -12.22
CA GLU A 123 1.30 -9.86 -12.51
C GLU A 123 1.34 -9.00 -11.25
N GLY A 124 0.63 -9.39 -10.20
CA GLY A 124 0.62 -8.69 -8.92
C GLY A 124 2.03 -8.54 -8.33
N LYS A 125 2.83 -9.61 -8.35
CA LYS A 125 4.23 -9.56 -7.90
C LYS A 125 5.08 -8.57 -8.68
N LEU A 126 4.98 -8.57 -10.02
CA LEU A 126 5.71 -7.65 -10.88
C LEU A 126 5.26 -6.18 -10.66
N GLN A 127 3.97 -5.95 -10.46
CA GLN A 127 3.43 -4.60 -10.20
C GLN A 127 3.90 -4.07 -8.85
N VAL A 128 3.86 -4.88 -7.80
CA VAL A 128 4.35 -4.50 -6.47
C VAL A 128 5.84 -4.23 -6.50
N GLU A 129 6.63 -5.09 -7.14
CA GLU A 129 8.08 -4.90 -7.28
C GLU A 129 8.40 -3.60 -8.06
N LEU A 130 7.67 -3.32 -9.13
CA LEU A 130 7.79 -2.06 -9.87
C LEU A 130 7.51 -0.85 -9.00
N ALA A 131 6.44 -0.89 -8.20
CA ALA A 131 6.08 0.17 -7.28
C ALA A 131 7.14 0.37 -6.19
N GLN A 132 7.63 -0.70 -5.58
CA GLN A 132 8.71 -0.65 -4.58
C GLN A 132 9.99 -0.04 -5.16
N LEU A 133 10.41 -0.44 -6.36
CA LEU A 133 11.61 0.10 -7.01
C LEU A 133 11.46 1.60 -7.32
N ARG A 134 10.29 2.02 -7.83
CA ARG A 134 10.00 3.43 -8.11
C ARG A 134 9.99 4.26 -6.83
N TYR A 135 9.39 3.75 -5.77
CA TYR A 135 9.29 4.43 -4.49
C TYR A 135 10.65 4.57 -3.80
N ARG A 136 11.51 3.55 -3.90
CA ARG A 136 12.86 3.54 -3.31
C ARG A 136 13.85 4.38 -4.10
N MET A 137 13.73 4.48 -5.41
CA MET A 137 14.70 5.13 -6.29
C MET A 137 14.98 6.61 -5.90
N PRO A 138 14.01 7.51 -5.68
CA PRO A 138 14.29 8.89 -5.26
C PRO A 138 14.96 8.98 -3.88
N ARG A 139 14.71 8.01 -3.01
CA ARG A 139 15.22 7.96 -1.63
C ARG A 139 16.69 7.57 -1.56
N LEU A 140 17.22 6.92 -2.58
CA LEU A 140 18.67 6.60 -2.68
C LEU A 140 19.52 7.87 -2.84
N TYR A 141 19.00 8.94 -3.40
CA TYR A 141 19.74 10.20 -3.56
C TYR A 141 20.15 10.86 -2.23
N GLY A 142 19.46 10.60 -1.13
CA GLY A 142 19.82 11.12 0.19
C GLY A 142 20.98 10.40 0.86
N MET A 143 21.33 9.17 0.41
CA MET A 143 22.32 8.31 1.06
C MET A 143 23.76 8.56 0.59
N GLY A 144 23.99 9.32 -0.49
CA GLY A 144 25.33 9.54 -1.07
C GLY A 144 26.18 10.61 -0.41
N GLY A 145 25.58 11.48 0.41
CA GLY A 145 26.29 12.63 1.00
C GLY A 145 27.37 12.28 2.03
N GLU A 146 27.27 11.14 2.70
CA GLU A 146 28.25 10.70 3.70
C GLU A 146 29.47 10.01 3.08
N MET A 147 29.27 9.28 1.98
CA MET A 147 30.40 8.63 1.27
C MET A 147 31.22 9.60 0.42
N SER A 148 30.71 10.81 0.16
CA SER A 148 31.42 11.83 -0.64
C SER A 148 32.36 12.71 0.17
N ARG A 149 32.38 12.64 1.52
CA ARG A 149 33.21 13.48 2.38
C ARG A 149 34.73 13.22 2.28
N THR A 150 35.16 12.16 1.59
CA THR A 150 36.58 11.80 1.44
C THR A 150 37.19 12.20 0.08
N GLY A 151 36.45 12.91 -0.77
CA GLY A 151 36.93 13.37 -2.07
C GLY A 151 37.37 14.84 -2.04
N ALA A 152 38.61 15.14 -1.73
CA ALA A 152 39.19 16.49 -1.89
C ALA A 152 39.60 16.71 -3.34
N GLY A 153 38.77 17.38 -4.15
CA GLY A 153 39.18 17.85 -5.47
C GLY A 153 38.02 18.16 -6.43
N ILE A 154 38.13 19.28 -7.14
CA ILE A 154 37.23 19.65 -8.23
C ILE A 154 37.37 18.63 -9.37
N GLY A 155 36.31 17.84 -9.65
CA GLY A 155 36.27 16.92 -10.81
C GLY A 155 36.50 15.44 -10.51
N THR A 156 36.80 15.02 -9.29
CA THR A 156 36.88 13.60 -8.91
C THR A 156 35.58 13.13 -8.28
N ARG A 157 34.78 12.28 -8.98
CA ARG A 157 33.67 11.57 -8.41
C ARG A 157 34.16 10.62 -7.32
N GLY A 158 33.67 10.79 -6.09
CA GLY A 158 34.01 9.90 -4.99
C GLY A 158 33.47 8.47 -5.19
N PRO A 159 34.05 7.44 -4.53
CA PRO A 159 33.61 6.05 -4.65
C PRO A 159 32.11 5.85 -4.28
N GLY A 160 31.56 6.70 -3.42
CA GLY A 160 30.15 6.70 -3.06
C GLY A 160 29.24 7.17 -4.19
N GLU A 161 29.64 8.16 -4.97
CA GLU A 161 28.87 8.63 -6.14
C GLU A 161 28.84 7.56 -7.25
N GLN A 162 29.97 6.88 -7.49
CA GLN A 162 30.03 5.77 -8.44
C GLN A 162 29.12 4.61 -8.03
N LYS A 163 29.08 4.26 -6.74
CA LYS A 163 28.23 3.21 -6.22
C LYS A 163 26.75 3.56 -6.42
N LEU A 164 26.34 4.78 -6.09
CA LEU A 164 24.96 5.25 -6.29
C LEU A 164 24.55 5.27 -7.77
N GLU A 165 25.46 5.67 -8.68
CA GLU A 165 25.18 5.62 -10.12
C GLU A 165 25.00 4.17 -10.62
N ILE A 166 25.79 3.24 -10.10
CA ILE A 166 25.67 1.81 -10.41
C ILE A 166 24.34 1.27 -9.89
N ASP A 167 24.03 1.53 -8.62
CA ASP A 167 22.77 1.07 -8.00
C ASP A 167 21.55 1.64 -8.73
N LYS A 168 21.57 2.92 -9.09
CA LYS A 168 20.55 3.56 -9.90
C LYS A 168 20.38 2.87 -11.26
N ARG A 169 21.48 2.59 -11.95
CA ARG A 169 21.46 1.92 -13.25
C ARG A 169 20.86 0.51 -13.16
N ILE A 170 21.24 -0.24 -12.11
CA ILE A 170 20.67 -1.57 -11.84
C ILE A 170 19.16 -1.47 -11.64
N ILE A 171 18.70 -0.53 -10.82
CA ILE A 171 17.26 -0.34 -10.57
C ILE A 171 16.53 0.08 -11.85
N LEU A 172 17.08 1.00 -12.64
CA LEU A 172 16.45 1.42 -13.90
C LEU A 172 16.35 0.28 -14.91
N ASN A 173 17.38 -0.55 -15.03
CA ASN A 173 17.36 -1.74 -15.88
C ASN A 173 16.27 -2.71 -15.40
N LYS A 174 16.21 -2.98 -14.09
CA LYS A 174 15.18 -3.85 -13.50
C LYS A 174 13.77 -3.31 -13.73
N ILE A 175 13.56 -2.00 -13.61
CA ILE A 175 12.28 -1.34 -13.94
C ILE A 175 11.93 -1.55 -15.42
N ALA A 176 12.91 -1.45 -16.33
CA ALA A 176 12.68 -1.66 -17.76
C ALA A 176 12.28 -3.11 -18.07
N ASP A 177 12.95 -4.07 -17.45
CA ASP A 177 12.67 -5.51 -17.62
C ASP A 177 11.27 -5.85 -17.10
N ILE A 178 10.92 -5.39 -15.89
CA ILE A 178 9.58 -5.60 -15.29
C ILE A 178 8.49 -4.99 -16.18
N ARG A 179 8.70 -3.79 -16.72
CA ARG A 179 7.72 -3.17 -17.64
C ARG A 179 7.52 -3.99 -18.91
N LYS A 180 8.59 -4.60 -19.44
CA LYS A 180 8.51 -5.48 -20.61
C LYS A 180 7.68 -6.73 -20.28
N GLU A 181 7.95 -7.38 -19.14
CA GLU A 181 7.17 -8.54 -18.70
C GLU A 181 5.70 -8.20 -18.47
N LEU A 182 5.40 -7.07 -17.79
CA LEU A 182 4.03 -6.62 -17.58
C LEU A 182 3.27 -6.37 -18.89
N LYS A 183 3.95 -5.86 -19.93
CA LYS A 183 3.35 -5.67 -21.25
C LYS A 183 2.97 -7.00 -21.90
N GLU A 184 3.75 -8.05 -21.71
CA GLU A 184 3.43 -9.40 -22.22
C GLU A 184 2.25 -10.02 -21.47
N VAL A 185 2.22 -9.88 -20.14
CA VAL A 185 1.09 -10.35 -19.31
C VAL A 185 -0.21 -9.62 -19.70
N SER A 186 -0.14 -8.30 -19.91
CA SER A 186 -1.30 -7.50 -20.33
C SER A 186 -1.88 -7.97 -21.67
N LYS A 187 -1.05 -8.34 -22.66
CA LYS A 187 -1.52 -8.89 -23.94
C LYS A 187 -2.29 -10.21 -23.77
N ASN A 188 -1.78 -11.10 -22.91
CA ASN A 188 -2.45 -12.37 -22.64
C ASN A 188 -3.82 -12.15 -21.99
N ARG A 189 -3.91 -11.20 -21.06
CA ARG A 189 -5.16 -10.81 -20.41
C ARG A 189 -6.17 -10.23 -21.41
N GLU A 190 -5.74 -9.37 -22.32
CA GLU A 190 -6.56 -8.83 -23.40
C GLU A 190 -7.21 -9.94 -24.25
N THR A 191 -6.41 -10.96 -24.60
CA THR A 191 -6.90 -12.12 -25.36
C THR A 191 -7.97 -12.89 -24.58
N GLN A 192 -7.76 -13.13 -23.29
CA GLN A 192 -8.75 -13.78 -22.44
C GLN A 192 -10.02 -12.94 -22.28
N ARG A 193 -9.88 -11.60 -22.20
CA ARG A 193 -11.00 -10.65 -22.11
C ARG A 193 -11.87 -10.70 -23.38
N VAL A 194 -11.26 -10.67 -24.55
CA VAL A 194 -11.98 -10.78 -25.83
C VAL A 194 -12.79 -12.10 -25.90
N GLN A 195 -12.23 -13.19 -25.40
CA GLN A 195 -12.96 -14.46 -25.31
C GLN A 195 -14.15 -14.39 -24.34
N ARG A 196 -13.98 -13.74 -23.17
CA ARG A 196 -15.06 -13.54 -22.20
C ARG A 196 -16.20 -12.69 -22.76
N MET A 197 -15.88 -11.60 -23.46
CA MET A 197 -16.90 -10.72 -24.08
C MET A 197 -17.78 -11.48 -25.08
N LYS A 198 -17.28 -12.53 -25.73
CA LYS A 198 -18.06 -13.39 -26.62
C LYS A 198 -19.07 -14.28 -25.88
N SER A 199 -18.90 -14.51 -24.59
CA SER A 199 -19.79 -15.39 -23.83
C SER A 199 -21.10 -14.74 -23.39
N ASN A 200 -21.26 -13.44 -23.58
CA ASN A 200 -22.46 -12.66 -23.17
C ASN A 200 -22.87 -12.82 -21.69
N ILE A 201 -21.93 -13.19 -20.82
CA ILE A 201 -22.15 -13.31 -19.38
C ILE A 201 -21.89 -11.94 -18.76
N PRO A 202 -22.87 -11.30 -18.07
CA PRO A 202 -22.68 -10.01 -17.44
C PRO A 202 -21.60 -10.04 -16.36
N ILE A 203 -20.85 -8.95 -16.23
CA ILE A 203 -19.76 -8.76 -15.28
C ILE A 203 -20.17 -7.72 -14.23
N VAL A 204 -20.10 -8.09 -12.96
CA VAL A 204 -20.40 -7.23 -11.81
C VAL A 204 -19.11 -7.00 -11.03
N ALA A 205 -18.65 -5.76 -10.91
CA ALA A 205 -17.46 -5.42 -10.14
C ALA A 205 -17.83 -4.92 -8.74
N LEU A 206 -17.18 -5.48 -7.71
CA LEU A 206 -17.28 -5.00 -6.34
C LEU A 206 -16.16 -3.98 -6.09
N VAL A 207 -16.51 -2.76 -5.76
CA VAL A 207 -15.58 -1.69 -5.39
C VAL A 207 -15.90 -1.15 -4.00
N GLY A 208 -14.95 -0.49 -3.36
CA GLY A 208 -15.16 0.14 -2.05
C GLY A 208 -13.93 0.04 -1.16
N TYR A 209 -14.05 0.61 0.01
CA TYR A 209 -12.95 0.73 0.96
C TYR A 209 -12.42 -0.65 1.39
N THR A 210 -11.13 -0.70 1.80
CA THR A 210 -10.59 -1.95 2.35
C THR A 210 -11.37 -2.35 3.60
N ASN A 211 -11.58 -3.64 3.81
CA ASN A 211 -12.38 -4.20 4.90
C ASN A 211 -13.88 -3.77 4.95
N ALA A 212 -14.43 -3.20 3.88
CA ALA A 212 -15.87 -2.87 3.79
C ALA A 212 -16.78 -4.10 3.53
N GLY A 213 -16.24 -5.31 3.46
CA GLY A 213 -17.01 -6.55 3.27
C GLY A 213 -17.12 -7.03 1.82
N LYS A 214 -16.35 -6.50 0.86
CA LYS A 214 -16.40 -6.92 -0.56
C LYS A 214 -16.20 -8.42 -0.75
N SER A 215 -15.13 -8.98 -0.21
CA SER A 215 -14.81 -10.41 -0.35
C SER A 215 -15.80 -11.31 0.40
N THR A 216 -16.36 -10.82 1.51
CA THR A 216 -17.47 -11.50 2.21
C THR A 216 -18.71 -11.57 1.33
N LEU A 217 -19.08 -10.45 0.71
CA LEU A 217 -20.20 -10.39 -0.22
C LEU A 217 -19.96 -11.29 -1.43
N LEU A 218 -18.75 -11.29 -1.99
CA LEU A 218 -18.38 -12.21 -3.07
C LEU A 218 -18.61 -13.67 -2.66
N ASN A 219 -18.13 -14.09 -1.49
CA ASN A 219 -18.28 -15.47 -1.02
C ASN A 219 -19.77 -15.86 -0.86
N GLU A 220 -20.59 -14.96 -0.35
CA GLU A 220 -22.05 -15.22 -0.28
C GLU A 220 -22.70 -15.32 -1.66
N LEU A 221 -22.27 -14.49 -2.62
CA LEU A 221 -22.80 -14.55 -3.99
C LEU A 221 -22.40 -15.84 -4.72
N ILE A 222 -21.17 -16.32 -4.56
CA ILE A 222 -20.72 -17.55 -5.24
C ILE A 222 -21.41 -18.82 -4.73
N LYS A 223 -21.86 -18.83 -3.46
CA LYS A 223 -22.64 -19.94 -2.89
C LYS A 223 -23.94 -20.21 -3.65
N THR A 224 -24.42 -19.23 -4.40
CA THR A 224 -25.63 -19.39 -5.24
C THR A 224 -25.40 -20.22 -6.50
N HIS A 225 -24.14 -20.45 -6.89
CA HIS A 225 -23.82 -21.23 -8.08
C HIS A 225 -23.92 -22.74 -7.83
N LYS A 226 -24.39 -23.49 -8.83
CA LYS A 226 -24.59 -24.94 -8.78
C LYS A 226 -23.30 -25.74 -8.56
N ASP A 227 -22.17 -25.26 -9.12
CA ASP A 227 -20.85 -25.89 -9.02
C ASP A 227 -20.01 -25.22 -7.92
N TYR A 228 -20.67 -24.80 -6.82
CA TYR A 228 -20.01 -24.24 -5.67
C TYR A 228 -19.17 -25.33 -4.97
N GLU A 229 -17.92 -24.99 -4.69
CA GLU A 229 -16.98 -25.77 -3.89
C GLU A 229 -16.37 -24.86 -2.83
N GLU A 230 -16.33 -25.26 -1.56
CA GLU A 230 -15.76 -24.45 -0.46
C GLU A 230 -14.31 -24.04 -0.72
N GLU A 231 -13.53 -24.91 -1.42
CA GLU A 231 -12.15 -24.63 -1.81
C GLU A 231 -12.01 -23.43 -2.76
N LYS A 232 -13.09 -23.01 -3.42
CA LYS A 232 -13.14 -21.86 -4.32
C LYS A 232 -13.47 -20.55 -3.63
N GLU A 233 -13.75 -20.55 -2.31
CA GLU A 233 -13.95 -19.33 -1.55
C GLU A 233 -12.70 -18.45 -1.56
N VAL A 234 -12.91 -17.15 -1.65
CA VAL A 234 -11.85 -16.17 -1.47
C VAL A 234 -11.55 -16.08 0.02
N PHE A 235 -10.28 -16.09 0.35
CA PHE A 235 -9.83 -16.00 1.74
C PHE A 235 -10.30 -14.68 2.37
N VAL A 236 -11.25 -14.77 3.28
CA VAL A 236 -11.76 -13.63 4.04
C VAL A 236 -11.06 -13.60 5.40
N LYS A 237 -10.26 -12.57 5.63
CA LYS A 237 -9.79 -12.18 6.97
C LYS A 237 -10.27 -10.78 7.25
N ASN A 238 -10.61 -10.52 8.50
CA ASN A 238 -10.87 -9.15 9.00
C ASN A 238 -9.54 -8.37 9.06
N MET A 239 -8.97 -8.11 7.89
CA MET A 239 -7.67 -7.46 7.68
C MET A 239 -7.72 -6.58 6.45
N LEU A 240 -6.99 -5.46 6.52
CA LEU A 240 -6.82 -4.58 5.37
C LEU A 240 -6.07 -5.30 4.23
N PHE A 241 -6.51 -5.07 2.99
CA PHE A 241 -5.94 -5.67 1.78
C PHE A 241 -5.92 -7.22 1.79
N ALA A 242 -7.00 -7.85 2.25
CA ALA A 242 -7.13 -9.31 2.17
C ALA A 242 -7.07 -9.82 0.72
N THR A 243 -7.63 -9.03 -0.22
CA THR A 243 -7.58 -9.29 -1.67
C THR A 243 -6.70 -8.25 -2.35
N LEU A 244 -5.68 -8.70 -3.08
CA LEU A 244 -4.83 -7.85 -3.91
C LEU A 244 -4.98 -8.21 -5.39
N ASP A 245 -5.01 -9.49 -5.73
CA ASP A 245 -5.22 -9.97 -7.09
C ASP A 245 -6.71 -9.97 -7.44
N VAL A 246 -7.03 -9.56 -8.66
CA VAL A 246 -8.41 -9.62 -9.16
C VAL A 246 -8.88 -11.06 -9.20
N THR A 247 -10.00 -11.31 -8.56
CA THR A 247 -10.63 -12.62 -8.55
C THR A 247 -11.95 -12.57 -9.30
N LEU A 248 -12.05 -13.32 -10.40
CA LEU A 248 -13.32 -13.52 -11.11
C LEU A 248 -13.95 -14.83 -10.65
N ARG A 249 -15.22 -14.75 -10.28
CA ARG A 249 -16.02 -15.90 -9.85
C ARG A 249 -17.39 -15.87 -10.51
N LYS A 250 -17.95 -17.05 -10.74
CA LYS A 250 -19.28 -17.21 -11.31
C LYS A 250 -20.32 -17.31 -10.20
N ALA A 251 -21.40 -16.59 -10.35
CA ALA A 251 -22.58 -16.63 -9.47
C ALA A 251 -23.85 -16.78 -10.30
N THR A 252 -24.94 -17.20 -9.67
CA THR A 252 -26.22 -17.45 -10.36
C THR A 252 -27.35 -16.72 -9.65
N LEU A 253 -28.13 -15.95 -10.40
CA LEU A 253 -29.33 -15.29 -9.89
C LEU A 253 -30.46 -16.28 -9.61
N PRO A 254 -31.46 -15.94 -8.78
CA PRO A 254 -32.63 -16.80 -8.52
C PRO A 254 -33.38 -17.23 -9.79
N ASN A 255 -33.33 -16.41 -10.84
CA ASN A 255 -33.93 -16.71 -12.16
C ASN A 255 -33.05 -17.63 -13.03
N LYS A 256 -31.99 -18.24 -12.47
CA LYS A 256 -31.02 -19.13 -13.12
C LYS A 256 -30.13 -18.47 -14.18
N ARG A 257 -30.03 -17.16 -14.18
CA ARG A 257 -29.04 -16.44 -15.03
C ARG A 257 -27.70 -16.36 -14.32
N ASP A 258 -26.67 -16.73 -15.05
CA ASP A 258 -25.29 -16.66 -14.59
C ASP A 258 -24.70 -15.26 -14.81
N PHE A 259 -23.82 -14.83 -13.90
CA PHE A 259 -23.03 -13.62 -14.03
C PHE A 259 -21.65 -13.83 -13.42
N LEU A 260 -20.69 -13.02 -13.79
CA LEU A 260 -19.35 -13.01 -13.22
C LEU A 260 -19.26 -11.89 -12.18
N VAL A 261 -18.69 -12.22 -11.02
CA VAL A 261 -18.39 -11.24 -9.97
C VAL A 261 -16.88 -11.05 -9.91
N VAL A 262 -16.46 -9.79 -9.91
CA VAL A 262 -15.07 -9.37 -9.79
C VAL A 262 -14.86 -8.75 -8.42
N ASP A 263 -14.01 -9.36 -7.58
CA ASP A 263 -13.51 -8.71 -6.36
C ASP A 263 -12.26 -7.90 -6.68
N THR A 264 -12.22 -6.67 -6.20
CA THR A 264 -11.12 -5.74 -6.46
C THR A 264 -10.37 -5.36 -5.18
N VAL A 265 -9.18 -4.81 -5.36
CA VAL A 265 -8.41 -4.23 -4.25
C VAL A 265 -9.24 -3.16 -3.55
N GLY A 266 -9.30 -3.20 -2.22
CA GLY A 266 -9.96 -2.17 -1.44
C GLY A 266 -9.18 -0.86 -1.43
N PHE A 267 -9.90 0.26 -1.44
CA PHE A 267 -9.31 1.59 -1.26
C PHE A 267 -8.84 1.81 0.18
N VAL A 268 -7.86 2.66 0.35
CA VAL A 268 -7.32 3.10 1.63
C VAL A 268 -7.00 4.58 1.53
N SER A 269 -7.03 5.28 2.67
CA SER A 269 -6.70 6.70 2.70
C SER A 269 -5.22 6.96 2.36
N LYS A 270 -4.92 8.13 1.84
CA LYS A 270 -3.55 8.60 1.52
C LYS A 270 -2.77 7.61 0.64
N LEU A 271 -3.46 6.94 -0.31
CA LEU A 271 -2.79 6.03 -1.24
C LEU A 271 -1.93 6.85 -2.23
N PRO A 272 -0.61 6.62 -2.32
CA PRO A 272 0.25 7.34 -3.25
C PRO A 272 -0.15 7.09 -4.71
N HIS A 273 -0.09 8.13 -5.54
CA HIS A 273 -0.43 8.05 -6.97
C HIS A 273 0.37 6.99 -7.74
N ASP A 274 1.64 6.77 -7.37
CA ASP A 274 2.47 5.73 -7.98
C ASP A 274 1.95 4.32 -7.67
N LEU A 275 1.34 4.12 -6.51
CA LEU A 275 0.66 2.87 -6.15
C LEU A 275 -0.65 2.70 -6.93
N VAL A 276 -1.45 3.75 -7.08
CA VAL A 276 -2.66 3.70 -7.92
C VAL A 276 -2.32 3.24 -9.34
N ASN A 277 -1.21 3.75 -9.91
CA ASN A 277 -0.74 3.30 -11.22
C ASN A 277 -0.29 1.84 -11.25
N ALA A 278 0.27 1.31 -10.16
CA ALA A 278 0.60 -0.11 -10.05
C ALA A 278 -0.66 -1.00 -10.04
N PHE A 279 -1.75 -0.51 -9.46
CA PHE A 279 -3.05 -1.22 -9.42
C PHE A 279 -3.97 -0.90 -10.60
N LYS A 280 -3.56 -0.03 -11.52
CA LYS A 280 -4.34 0.30 -12.70
C LYS A 280 -4.81 -0.96 -13.44
N ALA A 281 -3.97 -1.98 -13.51
CA ALA A 281 -4.30 -3.24 -14.15
C ALA A 281 -5.42 -4.02 -13.42
N THR A 282 -5.48 -3.94 -12.08
CA THR A 282 -6.57 -4.55 -11.31
C THR A 282 -7.85 -3.72 -11.41
N LEU A 283 -7.72 -2.40 -11.47
CA LEU A 283 -8.86 -1.49 -11.69
C LEU A 283 -9.35 -1.50 -13.15
N GLU A 284 -8.53 -1.90 -14.11
CA GLU A 284 -8.95 -2.03 -15.51
C GLU A 284 -10.12 -3.02 -15.69
N GLU A 285 -10.22 -4.08 -14.87
CA GLU A 285 -11.35 -5.01 -14.95
C GLU A 285 -12.68 -4.32 -14.57
N VAL A 286 -12.64 -3.29 -13.70
CA VAL A 286 -13.83 -2.49 -13.33
C VAL A 286 -14.35 -1.69 -14.53
N GLN A 287 -13.46 -1.23 -15.43
CA GLN A 287 -13.85 -0.48 -16.63
C GLN A 287 -14.66 -1.31 -17.64
N TYR A 288 -14.56 -2.64 -17.55
CA TYR A 288 -15.27 -3.59 -18.42
C TYR A 288 -16.44 -4.26 -17.73
N ALA A 289 -16.78 -3.83 -16.52
CA ALA A 289 -17.94 -4.33 -15.82
C ALA A 289 -19.22 -3.70 -16.36
N ASP A 290 -20.28 -4.51 -16.49
CA ASP A 290 -21.60 -4.05 -16.87
C ASP A 290 -22.32 -3.35 -15.71
N LEU A 291 -21.93 -3.70 -14.47
CA LEU A 291 -22.45 -3.11 -13.25
C LEU A 291 -21.33 -2.98 -12.20
N ILE A 292 -21.30 -1.83 -11.54
CA ILE A 292 -20.39 -1.58 -10.40
C ILE A 292 -21.25 -1.54 -9.13
N LEU A 293 -20.86 -2.35 -8.13
CA LEU A 293 -21.45 -2.33 -6.79
C LEU A 293 -20.44 -1.70 -5.82
N HIS A 294 -20.79 -0.53 -5.32
CA HIS A 294 -19.99 0.14 -4.29
C HIS A 294 -20.40 -0.39 -2.91
N VAL A 295 -19.50 -1.12 -2.27
CA VAL A 295 -19.71 -1.73 -0.94
C VAL A 295 -19.19 -0.79 0.13
N ILE A 296 -20.07 -0.39 1.05
CA ILE A 296 -19.79 0.56 2.13
C ILE A 296 -20.18 -0.08 3.46
N ASP A 297 -19.32 0.03 4.47
CA ASP A 297 -19.62 -0.39 5.83
C ASP A 297 -20.38 0.73 6.56
N ALA A 298 -21.69 0.59 6.67
CA ALA A 298 -22.57 1.56 7.32
C ALA A 298 -22.34 1.66 8.85
N THR A 299 -21.62 0.73 9.46
CA THR A 299 -21.30 0.73 10.91
C THR A 299 -20.01 1.45 11.22
N ASN A 300 -19.20 1.74 10.21
CA ASN A 300 -17.91 2.38 10.36
C ASN A 300 -18.06 3.89 10.63
N SER A 301 -17.30 4.45 11.58
CA SER A 301 -17.27 5.89 11.89
C SER A 301 -16.87 6.74 10.67
N SER A 302 -16.04 6.19 9.78
CA SER A 302 -15.58 6.83 8.53
C SER A 302 -16.50 6.55 7.33
N TYR A 303 -17.80 6.34 7.56
CA TYR A 303 -18.79 6.04 6.51
C TYR A 303 -18.79 7.07 5.37
N GLU A 304 -18.78 8.37 5.71
CA GLU A 304 -18.76 9.45 4.70
C GLU A 304 -17.48 9.43 3.85
N LEU A 305 -16.33 9.09 4.44
CA LEU A 305 -15.08 8.91 3.71
C LEU A 305 -15.19 7.73 2.72
N GLN A 306 -15.73 6.60 3.18
CA GLN A 306 -15.92 5.43 2.33
C GLN A 306 -16.84 5.71 1.14
N LYS A 307 -17.80 6.60 1.31
CA LYS A 307 -18.75 7.01 0.26
C LYS A 307 -18.12 7.92 -0.80
N GLN A 308 -17.10 8.69 -0.43
CA GLN A 308 -16.42 9.63 -1.33
C GLN A 308 -15.31 8.97 -2.14
N THR A 309 -14.93 7.74 -1.82
CA THR A 309 -13.86 7.00 -2.48
C THR A 309 -14.35 6.32 -3.74
#